data_b3f39bb38e7f6a6fc89294036c13dae4
#
_entry.id   b3f39bb38e7f6a6fc89294036c13dae4
#
_cell.length_a   1.000
_cell.length_b   1.000
_cell.length_c   1.000
_cell.angle_alpha   90.00
_cell.angle_beta   90.00
_cell.angle_gamma   90.00
#
_symmetry.space_group_name_H-M   'P 1'
#
loop_
_entity.id
_entity.type
_entity.pdbx_description
1 polymer ?
#
loop_
_entity_poly.entity_id
_entity_poly.type
_entity_poly.pdbx_seq_one_letter_code
_entity_poly.pdbx_strand_id
1 'polypeptide(L)'
;LLVGVDGNNMEKGNRSDAMMIATIDEKNNDIRITSLARDTYVDIEGYGTEKLTHAYAYEGASLLISTIKNNFGIDVDKYIAVSFESFEKIIDILGGVEINVSEKEVSQINGVNNSGIQTLNGSQALAYSRIRYIDSAYERDNRQRTVIEALYNKFANGSSGNIMDIANEVLRYTKTN
;
A
#
# COMPACT_ATOMS: atom_id res chain seq x y z
N LEU A 1 -9.88 -3.04 1.64
CA LEU A 1 -8.78 -2.48 2.41
C LEU A 1 -7.45 -2.94 1.84
N LEU A 2 -6.56 -2.01 1.55
CA LEU A 2 -5.18 -2.30 1.15
C LEU A 2 -4.28 -2.11 2.38
N VAL A 3 -3.42 -3.09 2.66
CA VAL A 3 -2.56 -3.09 3.84
C VAL A 3 -1.12 -3.37 3.43
N GLY A 4 -0.22 -2.43 3.71
CA GLY A 4 1.23 -2.64 3.65
C GLY A 4 1.76 -3.02 5.04
N VAL A 5 2.32 -4.20 5.16
CA VAL A 5 2.76 -4.77 6.45
C VAL A 5 4.27 -4.60 6.61
N ASP A 6 4.68 -4.09 7.75
CA ASP A 6 6.08 -3.93 8.15
C ASP A 6 6.69 -5.30 8.48
N GLY A 7 7.42 -5.87 7.56
CA GLY A 7 8.08 -7.17 7.76
C GLY A 7 8.17 -7.99 6.48
N ASN A 8 8.71 -9.21 6.63
CA ASN A 8 8.93 -10.13 5.51
C ASN A 8 7.74 -11.07 5.26
N ASN A 9 6.74 -11.04 6.14
CA ASN A 9 5.51 -11.82 5.99
C ASN A 9 4.28 -10.99 6.40
N MET A 10 3.09 -11.49 6.10
CA MET A 10 1.81 -10.83 6.36
C MET A 10 1.08 -11.40 7.59
N GLU A 11 1.82 -12.02 8.49
CA GLU A 11 1.26 -12.60 9.72
C GLU A 11 1.14 -11.54 10.83
N LYS A 12 0.33 -11.87 11.85
CA LYS A 12 0.25 -11.06 13.07
C LYS A 12 1.65 -10.95 13.72
N GLY A 13 1.84 -9.90 14.51
CA GLY A 13 3.15 -9.53 15.06
C GLY A 13 3.83 -8.43 14.27
N ASN A 14 3.47 -8.24 13.00
CA ASN A 14 3.95 -7.15 12.16
C ASN A 14 2.92 -5.99 12.14
N ARG A 15 3.40 -4.76 11.97
CA ARG A 15 2.53 -3.57 11.94
C ARG A 15 2.02 -3.27 10.54
N SER A 16 0.80 -2.74 10.46
CA SER A 16 0.30 -2.14 9.22
C SER A 16 0.85 -0.73 9.07
N ASP A 17 1.90 -0.56 8.27
CA ASP A 17 2.56 0.73 8.05
C ASP A 17 1.86 1.60 6.99
N ALA A 18 1.13 0.98 6.08
CA ALA A 18 0.26 1.64 5.11
C ALA A 18 -1.13 1.00 5.16
N MET A 19 -2.16 1.82 5.24
CA MET A 19 -3.56 1.38 5.24
C MET A 19 -4.36 2.32 4.37
N MET A 20 -5.05 1.77 3.38
CA MET A 20 -5.84 2.55 2.43
C MET A 20 -7.17 1.88 2.16
N ILE A 21 -8.23 2.66 2.15
CA ILE A 21 -9.55 2.22 1.69
C ILE A 21 -9.63 2.50 0.19
N ALA A 22 -9.81 1.46 -0.60
CA ALA A 22 -10.17 1.57 -2.01
C ALA A 22 -11.68 1.49 -2.14
N THR A 23 -12.29 2.54 -2.63
CA THR A 23 -13.73 2.62 -2.91
C THR A 23 -13.93 2.59 -4.42
N ILE A 24 -14.71 1.62 -4.90
CA ILE A 24 -15.05 1.49 -6.31
C ILE A 24 -16.48 1.95 -6.50
N ASP A 25 -16.67 3.01 -7.27
CA ASP A 25 -17.98 3.52 -7.67
C ASP A 25 -18.25 3.12 -9.13
N GLU A 26 -18.87 1.97 -9.30
CA GLU A 26 -19.18 1.42 -10.63
C GLU A 26 -20.13 2.33 -11.43
N LYS A 27 -21.00 3.07 -10.74
CA LYS A 27 -21.98 3.95 -11.39
C LYS A 27 -21.31 5.15 -12.07
N ASN A 28 -20.27 5.68 -11.42
CA ASN A 28 -19.54 6.86 -11.92
C ASN A 28 -18.20 6.45 -12.58
N ASN A 29 -17.89 5.16 -12.62
CA ASN A 29 -16.61 4.62 -13.11
C ASN A 29 -15.42 5.28 -12.43
N ASP A 30 -15.49 5.40 -11.10
CA ASP A 30 -14.53 6.13 -10.27
C ASP A 30 -13.92 5.20 -9.22
N ILE A 31 -12.62 5.36 -8.96
CA ILE A 31 -11.89 4.64 -7.91
C ILE A 31 -11.24 5.68 -7.02
N ARG A 32 -11.56 5.62 -5.73
CA ARG A 32 -10.99 6.52 -4.72
C ARG A 32 -10.13 5.78 -3.73
N ILE A 33 -8.94 6.31 -3.48
CA ILE A 33 -8.02 5.78 -2.49
C ILE A 33 -7.91 6.77 -1.32
N THR A 34 -8.32 6.32 -0.14
CA THR A 34 -8.26 7.10 1.10
C THR A 34 -7.27 6.48 2.06
N SER A 35 -6.19 7.19 2.41
CA SER A 35 -5.21 6.72 3.39
C SER A 35 -5.76 6.86 4.81
N LEU A 36 -5.54 5.85 5.64
CA LEU A 36 -5.74 5.89 7.08
C LEU A 36 -4.39 6.10 7.77
N ALA A 37 -4.28 7.17 8.57
CA ALA A 37 -3.03 7.46 9.27
C ALA A 37 -2.75 6.38 10.32
N ARG A 38 -1.63 5.69 10.20
CA ARG A 38 -1.27 4.55 11.06
C ARG A 38 -1.17 4.89 12.56
N ASP A 39 -0.83 6.14 12.85
CA ASP A 39 -0.64 6.64 14.22
C ASP A 39 -1.94 7.22 14.83
N THR A 40 -3.09 7.09 14.13
CA THR A 40 -4.39 7.49 14.67
C THR A 40 -4.71 6.67 15.92
N TYR A 41 -5.04 7.36 17.02
CA TYR A 41 -5.50 6.73 18.26
C TYR A 41 -6.95 6.31 18.10
N VAL A 42 -7.21 5.03 18.32
CA VAL A 42 -8.51 4.36 18.14
C VAL A 42 -8.74 3.38 19.30
N ASP A 43 -9.97 3.06 19.58
CA ASP A 43 -10.31 1.97 20.50
C ASP A 43 -10.19 0.63 19.77
N ILE A 44 -9.31 -0.24 20.26
CA ILE A 44 -9.06 -1.59 19.75
C ILE A 44 -9.67 -2.58 20.71
N GLU A 45 -10.65 -3.34 20.25
CA GLU A 45 -11.37 -4.33 21.06
C GLU A 45 -10.40 -5.30 21.75
N GLY A 46 -10.51 -5.40 23.07
CA GLY A 46 -9.64 -6.25 23.90
C GLY A 46 -8.27 -5.65 24.25
N TYR A 47 -7.90 -4.49 23.68
CA TYR A 47 -6.57 -3.87 23.86
C TYR A 47 -6.62 -2.41 24.32
N GLY A 48 -7.83 -1.78 24.32
CA GLY A 48 -7.99 -0.37 24.72
C GLY A 48 -7.60 0.62 23.63
N THR A 49 -7.36 1.88 24.03
CA THR A 49 -7.04 2.97 23.10
C THR A 49 -5.57 2.97 22.74
N GLU A 50 -5.29 2.67 21.46
CA GLU A 50 -3.95 2.48 20.93
C GLU A 50 -3.86 3.05 19.50
N LYS A 51 -2.65 3.02 18.91
CA LYS A 51 -2.47 3.38 17.49
C LYS A 51 -3.11 2.33 16.58
N LEU A 52 -3.78 2.78 15.52
CA LEU A 52 -4.45 1.92 14.53
C LEU A 52 -3.53 0.82 13.97
N THR A 53 -2.24 1.14 13.74
CA THR A 53 -1.24 0.17 13.26
C THR A 53 -1.09 -1.05 14.17
N HIS A 54 -1.40 -0.94 15.47
CA HIS A 54 -1.27 -2.04 16.43
C HIS A 54 -2.39 -3.08 16.27
N ALA A 55 -3.56 -2.71 15.76
CA ALA A 55 -4.65 -3.66 15.54
C ALA A 55 -4.22 -4.83 14.64
N TYR A 56 -3.47 -4.55 13.56
CA TYR A 56 -2.92 -5.60 12.71
C TYR A 56 -1.86 -6.45 13.42
N ALA A 57 -1.01 -5.81 14.22
CA ALA A 57 0.04 -6.52 14.97
C ALA A 57 -0.53 -7.50 15.99
N TYR A 58 -1.65 -7.17 16.61
CA TYR A 58 -2.29 -8.03 17.61
C TYR A 58 -2.96 -9.25 16.99
N GLU A 59 -3.89 -9.07 16.05
CA GLU A 59 -4.68 -10.20 15.50
C GLU A 59 -4.81 -10.17 13.96
N GLY A 60 -4.00 -9.36 13.27
CA GLY A 60 -3.98 -9.30 11.82
C GLY A 60 -5.17 -8.53 11.22
N ALA A 61 -5.55 -8.90 10.00
CA ALA A 61 -6.54 -8.15 9.23
C ALA A 61 -7.94 -8.16 9.87
N SER A 62 -8.32 -9.21 10.57
CA SER A 62 -9.64 -9.32 11.20
C SER A 62 -9.86 -8.22 12.24
N LEU A 63 -8.93 -8.08 13.18
CA LEU A 63 -9.02 -7.03 14.21
C LEU A 63 -8.86 -5.64 13.61
N LEU A 64 -8.00 -5.45 12.60
CA LEU A 64 -7.87 -4.17 11.92
C LEU A 64 -9.18 -3.75 11.24
N ILE A 65 -9.87 -4.66 10.54
CA ILE A 65 -11.14 -4.39 9.89
C ILE A 65 -12.22 -4.02 10.90
N SER A 66 -12.37 -4.80 11.99
CA SER A 66 -13.34 -4.47 13.05
C SER A 66 -13.02 -3.13 13.73
N THR A 67 -11.75 -2.83 13.96
CA THR A 67 -11.31 -1.54 14.51
C THR A 67 -11.67 -0.37 13.59
N ILE A 68 -11.45 -0.52 12.28
CA ILE A 68 -11.83 0.50 11.27
C ILE A 68 -13.35 0.70 11.29
N LYS A 69 -14.13 -0.37 11.29
CA LYS A 69 -15.59 -0.31 11.33
C LYS A 69 -16.08 0.40 12.59
N ASN A 70 -15.58 0.00 13.75
CA ASN A 70 -16.07 0.51 15.04
C ASN A 70 -15.72 1.98 15.28
N ASN A 71 -14.53 2.45 14.82
CA ASN A 71 -14.09 3.82 15.06
C ASN A 71 -14.47 4.80 13.96
N PHE A 72 -14.57 4.36 12.69
CA PHE A 72 -14.82 5.26 11.56
C PHE A 72 -16.17 5.02 10.88
N GLY A 73 -16.92 3.96 11.24
CA GLY A 73 -18.18 3.62 10.59
C GLY A 73 -18.02 3.12 9.15
N ILE A 74 -16.81 2.70 8.75
CA ILE A 74 -16.51 2.23 7.40
C ILE A 74 -16.66 0.72 7.35
N ASP A 75 -17.62 0.23 6.56
CA ASP A 75 -17.74 -1.19 6.30
C ASP A 75 -16.74 -1.63 5.24
N VAL A 76 -15.84 -2.55 5.64
CA VAL A 76 -14.84 -3.17 4.78
C VAL A 76 -15.03 -4.67 4.88
N ASP A 77 -15.31 -5.33 3.77
CA ASP A 77 -15.52 -6.77 3.68
C ASP A 77 -14.35 -7.51 3.02
N LYS A 78 -13.54 -6.81 2.24
CA LYS A 78 -12.39 -7.36 1.52
C LYS A 78 -11.09 -6.66 1.90
N TYR A 79 -10.00 -7.43 1.95
CA TYR A 79 -8.69 -6.84 2.11
C TYR A 79 -7.64 -7.49 1.20
N ILE A 80 -6.59 -6.75 0.94
CA ILE A 80 -5.35 -7.23 0.33
C ILE A 80 -4.21 -6.73 1.20
N ALA A 81 -3.41 -7.65 1.73
CA ALA A 81 -2.21 -7.33 2.47
C ALA A 81 -0.97 -7.76 1.70
N VAL A 82 0.09 -6.95 1.77
CA VAL A 82 1.40 -7.23 1.18
C VAL A 82 2.49 -6.92 2.20
N SER A 83 3.52 -7.77 2.25
CA SER A 83 4.77 -7.49 2.97
C SER A 83 5.70 -6.64 2.09
N PHE A 84 6.81 -6.16 2.65
CA PHE A 84 7.82 -5.44 1.87
C PHE A 84 8.39 -6.31 0.74
N GLU A 85 8.75 -7.56 1.04
CA GLU A 85 9.25 -8.50 0.03
C GLU A 85 8.22 -8.78 -1.06
N SER A 86 6.96 -8.99 -0.67
CA SER A 86 5.86 -9.20 -1.61
C SER A 86 5.64 -7.98 -2.50
N PHE A 87 5.67 -6.78 -1.93
CA PHE A 87 5.52 -5.53 -2.66
C PHE A 87 6.62 -5.37 -3.73
N GLU A 88 7.89 -5.60 -3.36
CA GLU A 88 9.01 -5.54 -4.31
C GLU A 88 8.81 -6.53 -5.47
N LYS A 89 8.47 -7.78 -5.16
CA LYS A 89 8.21 -8.81 -6.18
C LYS A 89 7.06 -8.46 -7.12
N ILE A 90 5.96 -7.94 -6.58
CA ILE A 90 4.81 -7.50 -7.40
C ILE A 90 5.23 -6.43 -8.40
N ILE A 91 5.97 -5.42 -7.96
CA ILE A 91 6.47 -4.36 -8.83
C ILE A 91 7.41 -4.93 -9.91
N ASP A 92 8.30 -5.84 -9.55
CA ASP A 92 9.25 -6.45 -10.49
C ASP A 92 8.55 -7.35 -11.53
N ILE A 93 7.55 -8.14 -11.14
CA ILE A 93 6.71 -8.94 -12.04
C ILE A 93 6.04 -8.04 -13.10
N LEU A 94 5.62 -6.84 -12.70
CA LEU A 94 5.01 -5.85 -13.60
C LEU A 94 6.03 -5.11 -14.46
N GLY A 95 7.33 -5.36 -14.30
CA GLY A 95 8.40 -4.66 -15.02
C GLY A 95 8.62 -3.23 -14.54
N GLY A 96 8.35 -2.97 -13.26
CA GLY A 96 8.51 -1.66 -12.64
C GLY A 96 7.28 -0.75 -12.77
N VAL A 97 7.31 0.39 -12.09
CA VAL A 97 6.27 1.42 -12.12
C VAL A 97 6.86 2.77 -12.50
N GLU A 98 6.12 3.55 -13.31
CA GLU A 98 6.54 4.90 -13.71
C GLU A 98 6.13 5.92 -12.67
N ILE A 99 7.10 6.61 -12.10
CA ILE A 99 6.90 7.65 -11.08
C ILE A 99 7.70 8.89 -11.45
N ASN A 100 7.08 10.05 -11.29
CA ASN A 100 7.76 11.32 -11.41
C ASN A 100 8.50 11.64 -10.11
N VAL A 101 9.80 11.37 -10.09
CA VAL A 101 10.66 11.55 -8.92
C VAL A 101 11.15 12.99 -8.87
N SER A 102 10.93 13.68 -7.76
CA SER A 102 11.43 15.04 -7.53
C SER A 102 12.92 15.07 -7.18
N GLU A 103 13.59 16.22 -7.36
CA GLU A 103 15.01 16.37 -7.02
C GLU A 103 15.34 16.02 -5.56
N LYS A 104 14.44 16.33 -4.63
CA LYS A 104 14.60 16.03 -3.20
C LYS A 104 14.55 14.52 -2.92
N GLU A 105 13.84 13.77 -3.73
CA GLU A 105 13.62 12.33 -3.56
C GLU A 105 14.74 11.50 -4.18
N VAL A 106 15.42 12.02 -5.21
CA VAL A 106 16.51 11.30 -5.92
C VAL A 106 17.55 10.77 -4.93
N SER A 107 17.99 11.58 -3.97
CA SER A 107 19.00 11.19 -2.99
C SER A 107 18.54 10.12 -1.99
N GLN A 108 17.24 9.83 -1.94
CA GLN A 108 16.62 8.86 -1.03
C GLN A 108 16.40 7.48 -1.68
N ILE A 109 16.62 7.38 -3.01
CA ILE A 109 16.35 6.16 -3.77
C ILE A 109 17.64 5.68 -4.42
N ASN A 110 18.15 4.57 -3.91
CA ASN A 110 19.41 4.02 -4.44
C ASN A 110 19.27 3.64 -5.93
N GLY A 111 20.25 4.06 -6.74
CA GLY A 111 20.26 3.78 -8.18
C GLY A 111 19.40 4.71 -9.03
N VAL A 112 18.74 5.71 -8.43
CA VAL A 112 18.09 6.82 -9.16
C VAL A 112 19.02 8.04 -9.14
N ASN A 113 19.40 8.56 -10.30
CA ASN A 113 20.38 9.61 -10.42
C ASN A 113 19.81 10.94 -10.93
N ASN A 114 18.61 10.93 -11.47
CA ASN A 114 17.96 12.10 -12.06
C ASN A 114 16.52 12.22 -11.57
N SER A 115 16.03 13.45 -11.50
CA SER A 115 14.60 13.75 -11.30
C SER A 115 13.81 13.55 -12.59
N GLY A 116 12.49 13.60 -12.49
CA GLY A 116 11.56 13.41 -13.60
C GLY A 116 10.96 11.99 -13.63
N ILE A 117 10.37 11.63 -14.75
CA ILE A 117 9.72 10.32 -14.91
C ILE A 117 10.77 9.22 -14.94
N GLN A 118 10.67 8.30 -13.99
CA GLN A 118 11.58 7.15 -13.83
C GLN A 118 10.75 5.87 -13.74
N THR A 119 11.24 4.79 -14.35
CA THR A 119 10.69 3.44 -14.11
C THR A 119 11.42 2.85 -12.90
N LEU A 120 10.74 2.80 -11.76
CA LEU A 120 11.28 2.26 -10.52
C LEU A 120 11.03 0.75 -10.45
N ASN A 121 12.06 -0.02 -10.13
CA ASN A 121 11.93 -1.44 -9.77
C ASN A 121 11.35 -1.60 -8.35
N GLY A 122 11.14 -2.84 -7.90
CA GLY A 122 10.51 -3.14 -6.61
C GLY A 122 11.20 -2.47 -5.43
N SER A 123 12.52 -2.61 -5.31
CA SER A 123 13.28 -2.00 -4.21
C SER A 123 13.29 -0.47 -4.26
N GLN A 124 13.33 0.12 -5.43
CA GLN A 124 13.27 1.57 -5.63
C GLN A 124 11.88 2.12 -5.30
N ALA A 125 10.81 1.45 -5.73
CA ALA A 125 9.44 1.84 -5.42
C ALA A 125 9.14 1.70 -3.91
N LEU A 126 9.68 0.66 -3.26
CA LEU A 126 9.59 0.51 -1.81
C LEU A 126 10.34 1.66 -1.10
N ALA A 127 11.58 1.96 -1.52
CA ALA A 127 12.34 3.07 -0.97
C ALA A 127 11.57 4.39 -1.13
N TYR A 128 11.04 4.68 -2.32
CA TYR A 128 10.21 5.86 -2.61
C TYR A 128 9.01 5.97 -1.65
N SER A 129 8.24 4.90 -1.49
CA SER A 129 7.05 4.87 -0.61
C SER A 129 7.36 5.07 0.87
N ARG A 130 8.62 4.86 1.26
CA ARG A 130 9.11 4.93 2.65
C ARG A 130 9.93 6.17 2.95
N ILE A 131 10.13 7.07 2.00
CA ILE A 131 10.87 8.31 2.21
C ILE A 131 10.30 9.08 3.41
N ARG A 132 11.19 9.49 4.32
CA ARG A 132 10.90 10.27 5.53
C ARG A 132 11.91 11.40 5.67
N TYR A 133 11.59 12.37 6.51
CA TYR A 133 12.48 13.45 6.95
C TYR A 133 12.87 14.51 5.87
N ILE A 134 12.35 14.40 4.66
CA ILE A 134 12.50 15.46 3.65
C ILE A 134 11.27 16.37 3.58
N ASP A 135 10.15 15.90 4.16
CA ASP A 135 8.86 16.60 4.17
C ASP A 135 7.92 16.00 5.25
N SER A 136 6.61 16.23 5.13
CA SER A 136 5.60 15.81 6.10
C SER A 136 5.21 14.33 5.99
N ALA A 137 4.56 13.82 7.05
CA ALA A 137 3.93 12.49 7.02
C ALA A 137 2.83 12.39 5.94
N TYR A 138 2.15 13.49 5.63
CA TYR A 138 1.18 13.57 4.56
C TYR A 138 1.80 13.27 3.19
N GLU A 139 3.00 13.80 2.92
CA GLU A 139 3.72 13.55 1.67
C GLU A 139 4.19 12.11 1.55
N ARG A 140 4.52 11.45 2.65
CA ARG A 140 4.78 10.00 2.64
C ARG A 140 3.51 9.21 2.23
N ASP A 141 2.36 9.53 2.81
CA ASP A 141 1.10 8.88 2.45
C ASP A 141 0.71 9.18 0.99
N ASN A 142 1.07 10.37 0.50
CA ASN A 142 0.90 10.75 -0.90
C ASN A 142 1.76 9.89 -1.83
N ARG A 143 3.04 9.67 -1.50
CA ARG A 143 3.93 8.77 -2.26
C ARG A 143 3.38 7.35 -2.33
N GLN A 144 2.82 6.84 -1.25
CA GLN A 144 2.20 5.52 -1.23
C GLN A 144 1.00 5.46 -2.19
N ARG A 145 0.14 6.49 -2.22
CA ARG A 145 -0.96 6.58 -3.19
C ARG A 145 -0.46 6.67 -4.62
N THR A 146 0.60 7.44 -4.87
CA THR A 146 1.24 7.56 -6.19
C THR A 146 1.69 6.20 -6.72
N VAL A 147 2.27 5.34 -5.86
CA VAL A 147 2.66 3.98 -6.27
C VAL A 147 1.43 3.14 -6.61
N ILE A 148 0.36 3.21 -5.82
CA ILE A 148 -0.89 2.48 -6.12
C ILE A 148 -1.52 2.96 -7.44
N GLU A 149 -1.51 4.27 -7.69
CA GLU A 149 -1.98 4.84 -8.96
C GLU A 149 -1.11 4.36 -10.14
N ALA A 150 0.20 4.35 -10.00
CA ALA A 150 1.11 3.84 -11.02
C ALA A 150 0.89 2.35 -11.31
N LEU A 151 0.65 1.54 -10.26
CA LEU A 151 0.25 0.14 -10.41
C LEU A 151 -1.07 0.00 -11.15
N TYR A 152 -2.08 0.75 -10.77
CA TYR A 152 -3.38 0.74 -11.45
C TYR A 152 -3.23 1.08 -12.93
N ASN A 153 -2.50 2.15 -13.25
CA ASN A 153 -2.26 2.58 -14.63
C ASN A 153 -1.52 1.50 -15.44
N LYS A 154 -0.57 0.82 -14.81
CA LYS A 154 0.15 -0.30 -15.43
C LYS A 154 -0.79 -1.46 -15.80
N PHE A 155 -1.70 -1.83 -14.91
CA PHE A 155 -2.72 -2.85 -15.17
C PHE A 155 -3.76 -2.39 -16.20
N ALA A 156 -4.27 -1.17 -16.09
CA ALA A 156 -5.32 -0.65 -16.96
C ALA A 156 -4.84 -0.50 -18.43
N ASN A 157 -3.56 -0.15 -18.61
CA ASN A 157 -2.96 0.06 -19.94
C ASN A 157 -2.20 -1.19 -20.47
N GLY A 158 -2.12 -2.25 -19.67
CA GLY A 158 -1.48 -3.51 -20.08
C GLY A 158 -2.25 -4.21 -21.21
N SER A 159 -1.51 -4.83 -22.12
CA SER A 159 -2.12 -5.62 -23.22
C SER A 159 -2.92 -6.79 -22.66
N SER A 160 -4.17 -6.90 -23.04
CA SER A 160 -5.18 -7.85 -22.52
C SER A 160 -4.78 -9.34 -22.54
N GLY A 161 -3.73 -9.72 -23.29
CA GLY A 161 -3.32 -11.12 -23.44
C GLY A 161 -2.68 -11.77 -22.21
N ASN A 162 -2.07 -11.00 -21.30
CA ASN A 162 -1.33 -11.51 -20.14
C ASN A 162 -1.87 -11.04 -18.78
N ILE A 163 -2.96 -10.26 -18.75
CA ILE A 163 -3.47 -9.68 -17.49
C ILE A 163 -3.86 -10.76 -16.48
N MET A 164 -4.49 -11.83 -16.91
CA MET A 164 -4.93 -12.91 -16.03
C MET A 164 -3.73 -13.67 -15.44
N ASP A 165 -2.70 -13.93 -16.24
CA ASP A 165 -1.48 -14.60 -15.77
C ASP A 165 -0.72 -13.74 -14.78
N ILE A 166 -0.60 -12.44 -15.07
CA ILE A 166 0.02 -11.46 -14.18
C ILE A 166 -0.79 -11.35 -12.89
N ALA A 167 -2.12 -11.26 -12.96
CA ALA A 167 -2.97 -11.20 -11.78
C ALA A 167 -2.83 -12.45 -10.91
N ASN A 168 -2.81 -13.63 -11.51
CA ASN A 168 -2.59 -14.89 -10.79
C ASN A 168 -1.21 -14.95 -10.14
N GLU A 169 -0.18 -14.44 -10.80
CA GLU A 169 1.17 -14.37 -10.23
C GLU A 169 1.22 -13.38 -9.05
N VAL A 170 0.66 -12.19 -9.20
CA VAL A 170 0.56 -11.16 -8.13
C VAL A 170 -0.20 -11.69 -6.92
N LEU A 171 -1.30 -12.43 -7.12
CA LEU A 171 -2.10 -12.99 -6.02
C LEU A 171 -1.30 -13.93 -5.12
N ARG A 172 -0.28 -14.61 -5.65
CA ARG A 172 0.61 -15.48 -4.85
C ARG A 172 1.42 -14.73 -3.79
N TYR A 173 1.62 -13.44 -4.00
CA TYR A 173 2.36 -12.55 -3.10
C TYR A 173 1.46 -11.69 -2.23
N THR A 174 0.14 -11.98 -2.20
CA THR A 174 -0.82 -11.24 -1.39
C THR A 174 -1.53 -12.15 -0.41
N LYS A 175 -2.02 -11.58 0.69
CA LYS A 175 -2.94 -12.23 1.62
C LYS A 175 -4.29 -11.53 1.52
N THR A 176 -5.34 -12.28 1.30
CA THR A 176 -6.72 -11.78 1.12
C THR A 176 -7.74 -12.73 1.77
N ASN A 177 -9.01 -12.34 1.81
CA ASN A 177 -10.17 -13.15 2.21
C ASN A 177 -11.11 -13.40 1.06
#